data_c9550d00bf0c2c06ae2ae20288b1e18e
#
_entry.id   c9550d00bf0c2c06ae2ae20288b1e18e
#
_cell.length_a   1.000
_cell.length_b   1.000
_cell.length_c   1.000
_cell.angle_alpha   90.00
_cell.angle_beta   90.00
_cell.angle_gamma   90.00
#
_symmetry.space_group_name_H-M   'P 1'
#
loop_
_entity.id
_entity.type
_entity.pdbx_description
1 polymer ?
#
loop_
_entity_poly.entity_id
_entity_poly.type
_entity_poly.pdbx_seq_one_letter_code
_entity_poly.pdbx_strand_id
1 'polypeptide(L)'
;MTTIATGLRLALVVAVVTCVSAQNSSPSAALRPLVLTGAIPLPNVQGRIDHFGFDPNRIFVSALGNNTEEVIDLGAQRVVHSIAGVATPQGVVYSPETNKLFVASAKGSVYIYDGTSFDLITSIDFHGDADNLRYDGADKRVYVGYGDDETAAIGMIDATTNKRLDEEFQLGAHPESFQLETSGSRIFANLPDSKQIAVINRKTHAISRWALTLQANFPMALDEPDHRLFVASRTPPRMAVFDTDSGHMIAALPCVQDSDDLYFDSARRRIYVAGGEGYISVFQQKDADHYQILAKVPSSLGARTAGYSGKMGKKGFDRLYVAVPARANHGAEVRIYTVQD
;
A
#
# COMPACT_ATOMS: atom_id res chain seq x y z
N MET A 1 53.07 63.56 69.64
CA MET A 1 53.44 62.43 68.78
C MET A 1 52.36 61.40 68.88
N THR A 2 51.52 61.35 67.87
CA THR A 2 50.29 60.54 67.88
C THR A 2 50.37 59.53 66.71
N THR A 3 50.46 58.27 67.04
CA THR A 3 50.61 57.20 66.08
C THR A 3 49.13 56.68 65.70
N ILE A 4 48.80 56.74 64.43
CA ILE A 4 47.54 56.23 63.91
C ILE A 4 47.76 54.81 63.44
N ALA A 5 47.02 53.84 63.99
CA ALA A 5 47.03 52.46 63.56
C ALA A 5 45.90 52.25 62.57
N THR A 6 46.24 51.84 61.36
CA THR A 6 45.29 51.52 60.27
C THR A 6 44.94 50.02 60.32
N GLY A 7 43.74 49.70 60.65
CA GLY A 7 43.21 48.30 60.66
C GLY A 7 42.72 47.86 59.28
N LEU A 8 43.34 46.83 58.73
CA LEU A 8 42.95 46.19 57.49
C LEU A 8 41.79 45.15 57.73
N ARG A 9 40.61 45.41 57.20
CA ARG A 9 39.52 44.44 57.24
C ARG A 9 39.57 43.54 56.02
N LEU A 10 39.82 42.27 56.24
CA LEU A 10 39.77 41.22 55.21
C LEU A 10 38.29 40.79 55.01
N ALA A 11 37.76 41.09 53.85
CA ALA A 11 36.40 40.59 53.49
C ALA A 11 36.49 39.18 52.83
N LEU A 12 35.94 38.18 53.50
CA LEU A 12 35.89 36.83 53.02
C LEU A 12 34.69 36.71 52.03
N VAL A 13 34.97 36.56 50.70
CA VAL A 13 33.93 36.30 49.70
C VAL A 13 33.76 34.79 49.61
N VAL A 14 32.63 34.30 50.09
CA VAL A 14 32.21 32.90 49.92
C VAL A 14 31.53 32.77 48.58
N ALA A 15 32.18 32.14 47.60
CA ALA A 15 31.59 31.78 46.32
C ALA A 15 30.75 30.51 46.48
N VAL A 16 29.44 30.65 46.38
CA VAL A 16 28.49 29.52 46.32
C VAL A 16 28.50 28.98 44.90
N VAL A 17 29.15 27.85 44.67
CA VAL A 17 29.07 27.11 43.40
C VAL A 17 27.77 26.30 43.39
N THR A 18 26.77 26.80 42.72
CA THR A 18 25.55 26.02 42.40
C THR A 18 25.87 25.03 41.29
N CYS A 19 26.03 23.76 41.64
CA CYS A 19 26.03 22.67 40.63
C CYS A 19 24.63 22.56 40.00
N VAL A 20 24.49 23.08 38.78
CA VAL A 20 23.31 22.77 37.93
C VAL A 20 23.51 21.35 37.44
N SER A 21 22.78 20.41 38.00
CA SER A 21 22.66 19.04 37.48
C SER A 21 21.97 19.09 36.12
N ALA A 22 22.72 18.98 35.04
CA ALA A 22 22.16 18.74 33.72
C ALA A 22 21.44 17.38 33.77
N GLN A 23 20.11 17.38 33.82
CA GLN A 23 19.34 16.20 33.57
C GLN A 23 19.57 15.78 32.12
N ASN A 24 20.40 14.75 31.92
CA ASN A 24 20.46 14.01 30.67
C ASN A 24 19.11 13.37 30.45
N SER A 25 18.21 14.07 29.78
CA SER A 25 17.06 13.45 29.17
C SER A 25 17.57 12.47 28.12
N SER A 26 17.58 11.18 28.42
CA SER A 26 17.79 10.14 27.41
C SER A 26 16.91 10.46 26.21
N PRO A 27 17.43 10.45 24.98
CA PRO A 27 16.59 10.66 23.82
C PRO A 27 15.49 9.61 23.86
N SER A 28 14.23 10.06 23.87
CA SER A 28 13.08 9.19 23.73
C SER A 28 13.36 8.25 22.56
N ALA A 29 13.33 6.95 22.78
CA ALA A 29 13.58 5.98 21.72
C ALA A 29 12.64 6.36 20.57
N ALA A 30 13.23 6.76 19.43
CA ALA A 30 12.46 7.21 18.27
C ALA A 30 11.49 6.09 17.92
N LEU A 31 10.21 6.41 17.86
CA LEU A 31 9.14 5.47 17.51
C LEU A 31 9.50 4.82 16.17
N ARG A 32 9.65 3.50 16.16
CA ARG A 32 9.95 2.72 14.95
C ARG A 32 8.69 1.98 14.53
N PRO A 33 7.80 2.61 13.77
CA PRO A 33 6.50 2.01 13.44
C PRO A 33 6.62 0.74 12.60
N LEU A 34 7.72 0.59 11.87
CA LEU A 34 8.08 -0.58 11.06
C LEU A 34 9.51 -0.99 11.37
N VAL A 35 9.72 -2.27 11.60
CA VAL A 35 11.06 -2.86 11.82
C VAL A 35 11.28 -3.97 10.80
N LEU A 36 12.34 -3.87 9.99
CA LEU A 36 12.76 -4.94 9.08
C LEU A 36 13.16 -6.16 9.91
N THR A 37 12.44 -7.27 9.75
CA THR A 37 12.64 -8.50 10.54
C THR A 37 13.04 -9.71 9.70
N GLY A 38 12.98 -9.60 8.38
CA GLY A 38 13.37 -10.69 7.48
C GLY A 38 13.26 -10.33 6.02
N ALA A 39 13.71 -11.25 5.19
CA ALA A 39 13.55 -11.19 3.75
C ALA A 39 13.32 -12.62 3.20
N ILE A 40 12.46 -12.73 2.21
CA ILE A 40 12.21 -13.98 1.48
C ILE A 40 12.82 -13.84 0.10
N PRO A 41 13.87 -14.61 -0.23
CA PRO A 41 14.47 -14.56 -1.56
C PRO A 41 13.48 -15.02 -2.65
N LEU A 42 13.54 -14.36 -3.80
CA LEU A 42 12.86 -14.73 -5.05
C LEU A 42 13.93 -15.14 -6.08
N PRO A 43 14.48 -16.36 -6.01
CA PRO A 43 15.78 -16.68 -6.62
C PRO A 43 15.80 -16.58 -8.16
N ASN A 44 14.66 -16.74 -8.82
CA ASN A 44 14.56 -16.75 -10.28
C ASN A 44 13.81 -15.53 -10.83
N VAL A 45 13.47 -14.56 -9.98
CA VAL A 45 12.72 -13.39 -10.40
C VAL A 45 13.68 -12.30 -10.88
N GLN A 46 13.37 -11.76 -12.05
CA GLN A 46 14.07 -10.65 -12.68
C GLN A 46 13.08 -9.55 -13.09
N GLY A 47 13.59 -8.35 -13.22
CA GLY A 47 12.78 -7.22 -13.69
C GLY A 47 11.82 -6.68 -12.63
N ARG A 48 10.73 -6.06 -13.10
CA ARG A 48 9.72 -5.44 -12.25
C ARG A 48 8.89 -6.50 -11.52
N ILE A 49 8.59 -6.23 -10.25
CA ILE A 49 7.60 -6.94 -9.44
C ILE A 49 6.43 -6.00 -9.24
N ASP A 50 5.22 -6.52 -9.31
CA ASP A 50 4.00 -5.75 -9.17
C ASP A 50 3.23 -6.13 -7.90
N HIS A 51 1.91 -6.24 -7.95
CA HIS A 51 1.07 -6.31 -6.77
C HIS A 51 1.10 -7.65 -6.02
N PHE A 52 0.51 -7.61 -4.83
CA PHE A 52 0.44 -8.73 -3.89
C PHE A 52 -1.01 -9.17 -3.66
N GLY A 53 -1.22 -10.48 -3.62
CA GLY A 53 -2.44 -11.09 -3.12
C GLY A 53 -2.17 -11.93 -1.87
N PHE A 54 -3.20 -12.20 -1.08
CA PHE A 54 -3.08 -12.94 0.16
C PHE A 54 -4.17 -13.99 0.30
N ASP A 55 -3.78 -15.13 0.86
CA ASP A 55 -4.69 -16.00 1.58
C ASP A 55 -4.24 -16.13 3.05
N PRO A 56 -4.92 -16.89 3.91
CA PRO A 56 -4.55 -17.00 5.33
C PRO A 56 -3.13 -17.50 5.62
N ASN A 57 -2.46 -18.15 4.66
CA ASN A 57 -1.16 -18.79 4.85
C ASN A 57 -0.11 -18.42 3.80
N ARG A 58 -0.52 -17.76 2.70
CA ARG A 58 0.35 -17.50 1.54
C ARG A 58 0.28 -16.05 1.08
N ILE A 59 1.35 -15.64 0.44
CA ILE A 59 1.40 -14.44 -0.38
C ILE A 59 1.54 -14.88 -1.83
N PHE A 60 0.81 -14.22 -2.70
CA PHE A 60 0.96 -14.28 -4.14
C PHE A 60 1.64 -13.00 -4.59
N VAL A 61 2.65 -13.10 -5.47
CA VAL A 61 3.47 -11.96 -5.90
C VAL A 61 3.59 -11.97 -7.41
N SER A 62 3.04 -10.96 -8.03
CA SER A 62 3.09 -10.79 -9.48
C SER A 62 4.47 -10.33 -9.93
N ALA A 63 5.30 -11.28 -10.40
CA ALA A 63 6.62 -11.01 -10.94
C ALA A 63 6.52 -10.59 -12.42
N LEU A 64 6.01 -9.37 -12.67
CA LEU A 64 5.66 -8.83 -13.98
C LEU A 64 6.79 -9.00 -15.02
N GLY A 65 8.01 -8.56 -14.66
CA GLY A 65 9.17 -8.66 -15.55
C GLY A 65 9.67 -10.08 -15.79
N ASN A 66 9.19 -11.04 -15.01
CA ASN A 66 9.56 -12.46 -15.08
C ASN A 66 8.48 -13.34 -15.74
N ASN A 67 7.28 -12.81 -15.96
CA ASN A 67 6.10 -13.55 -16.44
C ASN A 67 5.73 -14.74 -15.56
N THR A 68 5.83 -14.56 -14.23
CA THR A 68 5.47 -15.59 -13.24
C THR A 68 4.66 -14.99 -12.10
N GLU A 69 3.83 -15.82 -11.49
CA GLU A 69 3.18 -15.53 -10.21
C GLU A 69 3.86 -16.39 -9.14
N GLU A 70 4.50 -15.75 -8.16
CA GLU A 70 5.25 -16.44 -7.12
C GLU A 70 4.36 -16.72 -5.91
N VAL A 71 4.31 -17.97 -5.46
CA VAL A 71 3.55 -18.41 -4.29
C VAL A 71 4.51 -18.57 -3.11
N ILE A 72 4.33 -17.77 -2.08
CA ILE A 72 5.16 -17.76 -0.88
C ILE A 72 4.36 -18.31 0.29
N ASP A 73 4.88 -19.34 0.95
CA ASP A 73 4.35 -19.81 2.23
C ASP A 73 4.84 -18.90 3.37
N LEU A 74 3.89 -18.32 4.09
CA LEU A 74 4.18 -17.36 5.18
C LEU A 74 4.80 -18.04 6.42
N GLY A 75 4.45 -19.30 6.67
CA GLY A 75 5.00 -20.07 7.78
C GLY A 75 6.44 -20.50 7.52
N ALA A 76 6.70 -21.00 6.31
CA ALA A 76 8.02 -21.43 5.87
C ALA A 76 8.92 -20.25 5.42
N GLN A 77 8.35 -19.09 5.16
CA GLN A 77 9.03 -17.89 4.65
C GLN A 77 9.88 -18.17 3.39
N ARG A 78 9.31 -18.86 2.44
CA ARG A 78 9.96 -19.21 1.17
C ARG A 78 8.97 -19.37 0.03
N VAL A 79 9.46 -19.20 -1.20
CA VAL A 79 8.72 -19.57 -2.40
C VAL A 79 8.48 -21.08 -2.37
N VAL A 80 7.23 -21.50 -2.53
CA VAL A 80 6.82 -22.91 -2.58
C VAL A 80 6.35 -23.34 -3.96
N HIS A 81 5.95 -22.38 -4.79
CA HIS A 81 5.56 -22.63 -6.18
C HIS A 81 5.79 -21.37 -7.01
N SER A 82 6.00 -21.53 -8.31
CA SER A 82 6.08 -20.46 -9.29
C SER A 82 5.18 -20.82 -10.47
N ILE A 83 4.11 -20.07 -10.66
CA ILE A 83 3.16 -20.27 -11.77
C ILE A 83 3.76 -19.58 -12.98
N ALA A 84 4.22 -20.35 -13.95
CA ALA A 84 4.84 -19.82 -15.16
C ALA A 84 3.81 -19.53 -16.27
N GLY A 85 4.20 -18.65 -17.20
CA GLY A 85 3.40 -18.37 -18.41
C GLY A 85 2.28 -17.35 -18.21
N VAL A 86 2.24 -16.65 -17.08
CA VAL A 86 1.37 -15.50 -16.88
C VAL A 86 2.08 -14.29 -17.52
N ALA A 87 1.66 -13.91 -18.71
CA ALA A 87 2.31 -12.80 -19.41
C ALA A 87 2.09 -11.48 -18.66
N THR A 88 3.16 -10.83 -18.25
CA THR A 88 3.13 -9.53 -17.53
C THR A 88 2.06 -9.48 -16.43
N PRO A 89 2.15 -10.34 -15.37
CA PRO A 89 1.16 -10.35 -14.29
C PRO A 89 1.22 -9.03 -13.49
N GLN A 90 0.06 -8.53 -13.09
CA GLN A 90 -0.12 -7.28 -12.35
C GLN A 90 -0.94 -7.52 -11.07
N GLY A 91 -2.24 -7.26 -11.09
CA GLY A 91 -3.10 -7.48 -9.95
C GLY A 91 -3.35 -8.97 -9.68
N VAL A 92 -3.44 -9.33 -8.40
CA VAL A 92 -3.73 -10.71 -7.98
C VAL A 92 -4.67 -10.72 -6.78
N VAL A 93 -5.71 -11.55 -6.82
CA VAL A 93 -6.63 -11.76 -5.69
C VAL A 93 -6.97 -13.24 -5.53
N TYR A 94 -7.18 -13.65 -4.28
CA TYR A 94 -7.64 -14.99 -3.93
C TYR A 94 -9.09 -14.93 -3.45
N SER A 95 -9.92 -15.84 -3.96
CA SER A 95 -11.31 -16.05 -3.51
C SER A 95 -11.35 -17.27 -2.59
N PRO A 96 -11.53 -17.08 -1.28
CA PRO A 96 -11.53 -18.20 -0.33
C PRO A 96 -12.73 -19.12 -0.48
N GLU A 97 -13.90 -18.59 -0.83
CA GLU A 97 -15.13 -19.38 -0.97
C GLU A 97 -15.12 -20.31 -2.18
N THR A 98 -14.36 -19.97 -3.21
CA THR A 98 -14.25 -20.78 -4.43
C THR A 98 -12.89 -21.47 -4.54
N ASN A 99 -11.95 -21.19 -3.65
CA ASN A 99 -10.57 -21.63 -3.69
C ASN A 99 -9.91 -21.36 -5.05
N LYS A 100 -9.98 -20.13 -5.52
CA LYS A 100 -9.41 -19.71 -6.80
C LYS A 100 -8.51 -18.51 -6.67
N LEU A 101 -7.47 -18.53 -7.49
CA LEU A 101 -6.55 -17.41 -7.66
C LEU A 101 -6.83 -16.73 -9.00
N PHE A 102 -7.04 -15.42 -8.99
CA PHE A 102 -7.24 -14.59 -10.17
C PHE A 102 -6.02 -13.72 -10.34
N VAL A 103 -5.41 -13.74 -11.53
CA VAL A 103 -4.20 -12.96 -11.84
C VAL A 103 -4.47 -12.16 -13.11
N ALA A 104 -4.43 -10.84 -12.99
CA ALA A 104 -4.55 -9.91 -14.11
C ALA A 104 -3.24 -9.83 -14.90
N SER A 105 -3.35 -9.53 -16.16
CA SER A 105 -2.23 -9.42 -17.08
C SER A 105 -2.35 -8.15 -17.92
N ALA A 106 -1.27 -7.40 -18.03
CA ALA A 106 -1.19 -6.25 -18.94
C ALA A 106 -1.43 -6.61 -20.42
N LYS A 107 -1.57 -7.91 -20.74
CA LYS A 107 -1.96 -8.38 -22.08
C LYS A 107 -3.48 -8.52 -22.26
N GLY A 108 -4.24 -8.05 -21.27
CA GLY A 108 -5.70 -7.98 -21.36
C GLY A 108 -6.43 -9.23 -20.88
N SER A 109 -5.76 -10.17 -20.25
CA SER A 109 -6.40 -11.38 -19.73
C SER A 109 -6.39 -11.41 -18.21
N VAL A 110 -7.42 -12.03 -17.62
CA VAL A 110 -7.41 -12.49 -16.23
C VAL A 110 -7.34 -14.00 -16.24
N TYR A 111 -6.26 -14.54 -15.71
CA TYR A 111 -6.04 -15.99 -15.55
C TYR A 111 -6.67 -16.45 -14.25
N ILE A 112 -7.34 -17.61 -14.27
CA ILE A 112 -8.00 -18.20 -13.11
C ILE A 112 -7.39 -19.57 -12.84
N TYR A 113 -6.79 -19.72 -11.66
CA TYR A 113 -6.13 -20.93 -11.24
C TYR A 113 -6.87 -21.59 -10.07
N ASP A 114 -6.77 -22.93 -9.96
CA ASP A 114 -7.11 -23.62 -8.73
C ASP A 114 -6.17 -23.16 -7.60
N GLY A 115 -6.73 -22.78 -6.47
CA GLY A 115 -5.96 -22.22 -5.36
C GLY A 115 -5.11 -23.22 -4.57
N THR A 116 -5.20 -24.52 -4.89
CA THR A 116 -4.41 -25.60 -4.24
C THR A 116 -3.37 -26.17 -5.17
N SER A 117 -3.76 -26.59 -6.37
CA SER A 117 -2.86 -27.20 -7.35
C SER A 117 -2.12 -26.18 -8.20
N PHE A 118 -2.66 -24.97 -8.32
CA PHE A 118 -2.23 -23.91 -9.23
C PHE A 118 -2.35 -24.26 -10.71
N ASP A 119 -3.17 -25.27 -11.03
CA ASP A 119 -3.51 -25.58 -12.41
C ASP A 119 -4.41 -24.49 -13.00
N LEU A 120 -4.15 -24.12 -14.24
CA LEU A 120 -4.99 -23.16 -14.96
C LEU A 120 -6.37 -23.76 -15.20
N ILE A 121 -7.41 -23.10 -14.65
CA ILE A 121 -8.81 -23.46 -14.91
C ILE A 121 -9.27 -22.85 -16.25
N THR A 122 -9.05 -21.55 -16.43
CA THR A 122 -9.40 -20.80 -17.65
C THR A 122 -8.76 -19.42 -17.64
N SER A 123 -8.88 -18.70 -18.75
CA SER A 123 -8.58 -17.26 -18.82
C SER A 123 -9.75 -16.51 -19.45
N ILE A 124 -9.90 -15.25 -19.06
CA ILE A 124 -10.96 -14.36 -19.54
C ILE A 124 -10.29 -13.15 -20.19
N ASP A 125 -10.65 -12.87 -21.44
CA ASP A 125 -10.13 -11.74 -22.19
C ASP A 125 -10.96 -10.47 -21.90
N PHE A 126 -10.25 -9.40 -21.52
CA PHE A 126 -10.80 -8.05 -21.32
C PHE A 126 -10.43 -7.09 -22.46
N HIS A 127 -9.63 -7.56 -23.44
CA HIS A 127 -9.24 -6.82 -24.65
C HIS A 127 -8.44 -5.52 -24.41
N GLY A 128 -7.83 -5.35 -23.23
CA GLY A 128 -7.01 -4.20 -22.86
C GLY A 128 -6.30 -4.44 -21.55
N ASP A 129 -5.30 -3.65 -21.22
CA ASP A 129 -4.49 -3.80 -20.01
C ASP A 129 -5.36 -4.08 -18.78
N ALA A 130 -5.29 -5.31 -18.25
CA ALA A 130 -5.97 -5.70 -17.03
C ALA A 130 -4.99 -5.57 -15.86
N ASP A 131 -5.26 -4.63 -14.97
CA ASP A 131 -4.33 -4.26 -13.91
C ASP A 131 -4.86 -4.66 -12.53
N ASN A 132 -5.53 -3.79 -11.85
CA ASN A 132 -5.93 -4.01 -10.47
C ASN A 132 -7.16 -4.93 -10.36
N LEU A 133 -7.13 -5.79 -9.34
CA LEU A 133 -8.23 -6.69 -8.99
C LEU A 133 -8.73 -6.42 -7.57
N ARG A 134 -10.04 -6.53 -7.36
CA ARG A 134 -10.65 -6.54 -6.02
C ARG A 134 -11.70 -7.64 -5.94
N TYR A 135 -11.64 -8.44 -4.88
CA TYR A 135 -12.64 -9.48 -4.62
C TYR A 135 -13.69 -8.98 -3.64
N ASP A 136 -14.95 -9.09 -4.03
CA ASP A 136 -16.13 -8.88 -3.16
C ASP A 136 -16.67 -10.25 -2.75
N GLY A 137 -16.44 -10.65 -1.51
CA GLY A 137 -16.86 -11.94 -0.98
C GLY A 137 -18.38 -12.03 -0.76
N ALA A 138 -19.08 -10.88 -0.61
CA ALA A 138 -20.54 -10.88 -0.44
C ALA A 138 -21.26 -11.31 -1.71
N ASP A 139 -20.79 -10.79 -2.85
CA ASP A 139 -21.36 -11.09 -4.16
C ASP A 139 -20.60 -12.17 -4.93
N LYS A 140 -19.45 -12.64 -4.40
CA LYS A 140 -18.50 -13.55 -5.05
C LYS A 140 -18.08 -13.06 -6.44
N ARG A 141 -17.77 -11.77 -6.53
CA ARG A 141 -17.35 -11.11 -7.76
C ARG A 141 -15.90 -10.65 -7.65
N VAL A 142 -15.15 -10.81 -8.73
CA VAL A 142 -13.85 -10.15 -8.91
C VAL A 142 -14.07 -8.96 -9.82
N TYR A 143 -13.81 -7.77 -9.29
CA TYR A 143 -13.78 -6.53 -10.05
C TYR A 143 -12.41 -6.39 -10.70
N VAL A 144 -12.39 -5.98 -11.96
CA VAL A 144 -11.20 -5.88 -12.82
C VAL A 144 -11.12 -4.48 -13.38
N GLY A 145 -10.09 -3.72 -12.99
CA GLY A 145 -9.72 -2.49 -13.68
C GLY A 145 -8.99 -2.84 -14.96
N TYR A 146 -9.44 -2.35 -16.11
CA TYR A 146 -8.84 -2.72 -17.38
C TYR A 146 -9.02 -1.65 -18.47
N GLY A 147 -8.29 -1.82 -19.55
CA GLY A 147 -8.44 -1.06 -20.77
C GLY A 147 -7.69 0.27 -20.77
N ASP A 148 -7.56 0.84 -21.93
CA ASP A 148 -6.92 2.12 -22.17
C ASP A 148 -7.92 3.09 -22.81
N ASP A 149 -7.74 4.38 -22.56
CA ASP A 149 -8.55 5.45 -23.16
C ASP A 149 -10.07 5.18 -23.10
N GLU A 150 -10.76 5.29 -24.22
CA GLU A 150 -12.23 5.19 -24.29
C GLU A 150 -12.77 3.79 -23.92
N THR A 151 -11.95 2.75 -23.99
CA THR A 151 -12.34 1.37 -23.65
C THR A 151 -12.16 1.04 -22.18
N ALA A 152 -11.51 1.94 -21.43
CA ALA A 152 -11.18 1.72 -20.03
C ALA A 152 -12.42 1.63 -19.14
N ALA A 153 -12.49 0.58 -18.33
CA ALA A 153 -13.63 0.28 -17.48
C ALA A 153 -13.23 -0.49 -16.21
N ILE A 154 -14.18 -0.62 -15.31
CA ILE A 154 -14.18 -1.68 -14.29
C ILE A 154 -15.21 -2.71 -14.71
N GLY A 155 -14.74 -3.90 -15.10
CA GLY A 155 -15.58 -5.06 -15.40
C GLY A 155 -15.63 -6.04 -14.23
N MET A 156 -16.37 -7.12 -14.39
CA MET A 156 -16.56 -8.09 -13.32
C MET A 156 -16.50 -9.54 -13.82
N ILE A 157 -16.00 -10.41 -12.94
CA ILE A 157 -16.03 -11.87 -13.12
C ILE A 157 -16.84 -12.48 -11.98
N ASP A 158 -17.78 -13.36 -12.31
CA ASP A 158 -18.39 -14.25 -11.34
C ASP A 158 -17.38 -15.34 -10.93
N ALA A 159 -16.91 -15.27 -9.68
CA ALA A 159 -15.89 -16.18 -9.17
C ALA A 159 -16.38 -17.64 -9.04
N THR A 160 -17.70 -17.87 -9.01
CA THR A 160 -18.27 -19.22 -8.97
C THR A 160 -18.24 -19.87 -10.33
N THR A 161 -18.71 -19.17 -11.36
CA THR A 161 -18.88 -19.69 -12.72
C THR A 161 -17.68 -19.46 -13.64
N ASN A 162 -16.73 -18.63 -13.23
CA ASN A 162 -15.59 -18.19 -14.03
C ASN A 162 -16.00 -17.48 -15.34
N LYS A 163 -17.05 -16.69 -15.29
CA LYS A 163 -17.54 -15.96 -16.46
C LYS A 163 -17.44 -14.46 -16.25
N ARG A 164 -17.00 -13.74 -17.27
CA ARG A 164 -17.16 -12.29 -17.34
C ARG A 164 -18.66 -11.96 -17.33
N LEU A 165 -19.04 -10.96 -16.55
CA LEU A 165 -20.39 -10.41 -16.56
C LEU A 165 -20.50 -9.35 -17.65
N ASP A 166 -21.71 -9.19 -18.20
CA ASP A 166 -21.98 -8.15 -19.22
C ASP A 166 -22.00 -6.74 -18.62
N GLU A 167 -22.19 -6.66 -17.30
CA GLU A 167 -22.19 -5.41 -16.55
C GLU A 167 -20.77 -4.88 -16.37
N GLU A 168 -20.54 -3.60 -16.72
CA GLU A 168 -19.27 -2.92 -16.53
C GLU A 168 -19.47 -1.41 -16.33
N PHE A 169 -18.48 -0.74 -15.76
CA PHE A 169 -18.50 0.70 -15.50
C PHE A 169 -17.47 1.40 -16.38
N GLN A 170 -17.93 2.05 -17.46
CA GLN A 170 -17.08 2.76 -18.41
C GLN A 170 -16.47 3.99 -17.79
N LEU A 171 -15.15 4.12 -17.87
CA LEU A 171 -14.39 5.19 -17.22
C LEU A 171 -13.76 6.17 -18.21
N GLY A 172 -13.41 5.72 -19.41
CA GLY A 172 -12.79 6.56 -20.44
C GLY A 172 -11.36 7.01 -20.10
N ALA A 173 -10.74 6.37 -19.11
CA ALA A 173 -9.32 6.48 -18.76
C ALA A 173 -8.96 5.26 -17.89
N HIS A 174 -7.72 4.78 -18.02
CA HIS A 174 -7.24 3.59 -17.32
C HIS A 174 -7.41 3.71 -15.78
N PRO A 175 -8.11 2.74 -15.13
CA PRO A 175 -8.25 2.72 -13.68
C PRO A 175 -7.05 2.02 -13.03
N GLU A 176 -6.13 2.77 -12.48
CA GLU A 176 -4.96 2.24 -11.78
C GLU A 176 -5.37 1.51 -10.50
N SER A 177 -5.60 2.19 -9.41
CA SER A 177 -6.08 1.57 -8.18
C SER A 177 -7.54 1.94 -7.93
N PHE A 178 -8.30 1.01 -7.36
CA PHE A 178 -9.68 1.28 -6.93
C PHE A 178 -10.00 0.58 -5.61
N GLN A 179 -10.99 1.10 -4.89
CA GLN A 179 -11.49 0.54 -3.64
C GLN A 179 -13.00 0.41 -3.68
N LEU A 180 -13.49 -0.70 -3.10
CA LEU A 180 -14.91 -0.99 -2.95
C LEU A 180 -15.35 -0.62 -1.52
N GLU A 181 -16.46 0.07 -1.36
CA GLU A 181 -17.15 0.08 -0.07
C GLU A 181 -17.68 -1.30 0.26
N THR A 182 -17.52 -1.73 1.50
CA THR A 182 -18.03 -3.01 2.02
C THR A 182 -19.44 -2.87 2.59
N SER A 183 -19.76 -1.77 3.24
CA SER A 183 -21.09 -1.46 3.77
C SER A 183 -21.90 -0.57 2.82
N GLY A 184 -21.23 0.21 1.98
CA GLY A 184 -21.82 1.07 0.97
C GLY A 184 -21.91 0.42 -0.41
N SER A 185 -22.21 1.25 -1.41
CA SER A 185 -22.33 0.80 -2.81
C SER A 185 -21.36 1.52 -3.77
N ARG A 186 -20.41 2.30 -3.24
CA ARG A 186 -19.49 3.05 -4.09
C ARG A 186 -18.22 2.26 -4.41
N ILE A 187 -17.67 2.58 -5.59
CA ILE A 187 -16.30 2.27 -5.97
C ILE A 187 -15.60 3.62 -6.16
N PHE A 188 -14.41 3.76 -5.60
CA PHE A 188 -13.53 4.88 -5.87
C PHE A 188 -12.39 4.38 -6.74
N ALA A 189 -12.13 5.01 -7.88
CA ALA A 189 -11.09 4.60 -8.83
C ALA A 189 -10.19 5.79 -9.21
N ASN A 190 -8.89 5.59 -9.10
CA ASN A 190 -7.88 6.54 -9.57
C ASN A 190 -7.79 6.49 -11.10
N LEU A 191 -7.87 7.65 -11.73
CA LEU A 191 -7.70 7.85 -13.18
C LEU A 191 -6.52 8.82 -13.39
N PRO A 192 -5.26 8.36 -13.36
CA PRO A 192 -4.09 9.24 -13.34
C PRO A 192 -3.98 10.10 -14.61
N ASP A 193 -4.26 9.54 -15.78
CA ASP A 193 -4.14 10.24 -17.06
C ASP A 193 -5.12 11.40 -17.18
N SER A 194 -6.32 11.23 -16.66
CA SER A 194 -7.34 12.29 -16.59
C SER A 194 -7.21 13.17 -15.35
N LYS A 195 -6.30 12.85 -14.40
CA LYS A 195 -6.11 13.55 -13.13
C LYS A 195 -7.42 13.64 -12.33
N GLN A 196 -8.07 12.49 -12.18
CA GLN A 196 -9.38 12.39 -11.54
C GLN A 196 -9.44 11.20 -10.59
N ILE A 197 -10.43 11.24 -9.71
CA ILE A 197 -10.97 10.06 -9.03
C ILE A 197 -12.39 9.89 -9.54
N ALA A 198 -12.71 8.73 -10.08
CA ALA A 198 -14.08 8.36 -10.39
C ALA A 198 -14.76 7.78 -9.14
N VAL A 199 -16.01 8.18 -8.92
CA VAL A 199 -16.88 7.64 -7.87
C VAL A 199 -18.08 7.00 -8.55
N ILE A 200 -18.15 5.70 -8.46
CA ILE A 200 -19.13 4.86 -9.14
C ILE A 200 -20.10 4.33 -8.11
N ASN A 201 -21.39 4.46 -8.36
CA ASN A 201 -22.41 3.80 -7.55
C ASN A 201 -22.80 2.46 -8.22
N ARG A 202 -22.47 1.34 -7.59
CA ARG A 202 -22.71 -0.02 -8.11
C ARG A 202 -24.19 -0.36 -8.31
N LYS A 203 -25.11 0.31 -7.59
CA LYS A 203 -26.55 0.04 -7.67
C LYS A 203 -27.25 0.87 -8.74
N THR A 204 -26.85 2.11 -8.93
CA THR A 204 -27.49 3.06 -9.85
C THR A 204 -26.71 3.25 -11.14
N HIS A 205 -25.48 2.75 -11.21
CA HIS A 205 -24.51 2.94 -12.29
C HIS A 205 -24.11 4.41 -12.52
N ALA A 206 -24.50 5.29 -11.61
CA ALA A 206 -24.10 6.70 -11.69
C ALA A 206 -22.60 6.84 -11.44
N ILE A 207 -21.93 7.63 -12.28
CA ILE A 207 -20.50 7.93 -12.15
C ILE A 207 -20.35 9.44 -12.00
N SER A 208 -19.69 9.85 -10.92
CA SER A 208 -19.22 11.23 -10.72
C SER A 208 -17.68 11.25 -10.71
N ARG A 209 -17.09 12.44 -10.86
CA ARG A 209 -15.63 12.57 -10.91
C ARG A 209 -15.16 13.74 -10.07
N TRP A 210 -14.07 13.54 -9.34
CA TRP A 210 -13.37 14.60 -8.60
C TRP A 210 -12.10 14.97 -9.37
N ALA A 211 -12.01 16.22 -9.78
CA ALA A 211 -10.80 16.73 -10.44
C ALA A 211 -9.68 16.94 -9.41
N LEU A 212 -8.48 16.51 -9.74
CA LEU A 212 -7.31 16.58 -8.89
C LEU A 212 -6.35 17.68 -9.36
N THR A 213 -5.76 18.38 -8.39
CA THR A 213 -4.58 19.23 -8.62
C THR A 213 -3.27 18.45 -8.57
N LEU A 214 -3.30 17.24 -8.00
CA LEU A 214 -2.21 16.27 -7.96
C LEU A 214 -2.22 15.42 -9.23
N GLN A 215 -1.04 14.92 -9.63
CA GLN A 215 -0.89 14.11 -10.85
C GLN A 215 -0.26 12.77 -10.54
N ALA A 216 -0.49 11.80 -11.41
CA ALA A 216 -0.03 10.43 -11.22
C ALA A 216 -0.47 9.87 -9.86
N ASN A 217 -1.79 9.87 -9.65
CA ASN A 217 -2.48 9.32 -8.48
C ASN A 217 -2.65 7.81 -8.68
N PHE A 218 -1.65 7.03 -8.25
CA PHE A 218 -1.64 5.58 -8.46
C PHE A 218 -2.30 4.83 -7.29
N PRO A 219 -1.71 4.71 -6.08
CA PRO A 219 -2.31 3.91 -5.04
C PRO A 219 -3.41 4.63 -4.26
N MET A 220 -4.33 3.84 -3.72
CA MET A 220 -5.34 4.33 -2.79
C MET A 220 -5.71 3.29 -1.72
N ALA A 221 -6.21 3.78 -0.57
CA ALA A 221 -6.88 2.97 0.44
C ALA A 221 -8.09 3.71 1.02
N LEU A 222 -9.06 2.95 1.52
CA LEU A 222 -10.32 3.48 2.04
C LEU A 222 -10.43 3.24 3.56
N ASP A 223 -10.74 4.30 4.28
CA ASP A 223 -11.25 4.27 5.66
C ASP A 223 -12.74 4.54 5.60
N GLU A 224 -13.51 3.48 5.36
CA GLU A 224 -14.97 3.60 5.18
C GLU A 224 -15.68 4.11 6.43
N PRO A 225 -15.34 3.66 7.67
CA PRO A 225 -15.96 4.17 8.89
C PRO A 225 -15.79 5.69 9.12
N ASP A 226 -14.63 6.24 8.80
CA ASP A 226 -14.37 7.68 8.97
C ASP A 226 -14.65 8.48 7.69
N HIS A 227 -15.18 7.85 6.64
CA HIS A 227 -15.45 8.49 5.33
C HIS A 227 -14.21 9.15 4.71
N ARG A 228 -13.06 8.47 4.73
CA ARG A 228 -11.80 9.00 4.19
C ARG A 228 -11.19 8.10 3.13
N LEU A 229 -10.78 8.73 2.04
CA LEU A 229 -10.02 8.09 0.97
C LEU A 229 -8.59 8.63 0.97
N PHE A 230 -7.62 7.72 1.10
CA PHE A 230 -6.20 8.03 1.03
C PHE A 230 -5.70 7.76 -0.38
N VAL A 231 -4.98 8.72 -0.95
CA VAL A 231 -4.42 8.61 -2.31
C VAL A 231 -2.99 9.13 -2.28
N ALA A 232 -2.04 8.37 -2.83
CA ALA A 232 -0.72 8.90 -3.05
C ALA A 232 -0.51 9.32 -4.51
N SER A 233 0.10 10.49 -4.69
CA SER A 233 0.47 11.04 -5.99
C SER A 233 1.98 11.09 -6.15
N ARG A 234 2.45 10.98 -7.40
CA ARG A 234 3.89 11.09 -7.71
C ARG A 234 4.31 12.51 -8.06
N THR A 235 3.37 13.40 -8.46
CA THR A 235 3.69 14.76 -8.91
C THR A 235 2.68 15.80 -8.38
N PRO A 236 3.07 16.61 -7.38
CA PRO A 236 4.20 16.36 -6.48
C PRO A 236 3.94 15.12 -5.60
N PRO A 237 5.00 14.51 -5.01
CA PRO A 237 4.80 13.34 -4.15
C PRO A 237 4.09 13.74 -2.86
N ARG A 238 2.82 13.33 -2.75
CA ARG A 238 1.91 13.64 -1.64
C ARG A 238 1.07 12.42 -1.28
N MET A 239 0.82 12.22 0.00
CA MET A 239 -0.30 11.45 0.50
C MET A 239 -1.45 12.43 0.77
N ALA A 240 -2.48 12.37 -0.04
CA ALA A 240 -3.68 13.20 0.07
C ALA A 240 -4.82 12.42 0.71
N VAL A 241 -5.66 13.13 1.45
CA VAL A 241 -6.85 12.60 2.12
C VAL A 241 -8.06 13.34 1.59
N PHE A 242 -9.05 12.58 1.14
CA PHE A 242 -10.31 13.11 0.63
C PHE A 242 -11.46 12.67 1.53
N ASP A 243 -12.41 13.55 1.74
CA ASP A 243 -13.72 13.23 2.28
C ASP A 243 -14.55 12.51 1.21
N THR A 244 -15.04 11.30 1.51
CA THR A 244 -15.71 10.46 0.51
C THR A 244 -17.12 10.93 0.15
N ASP A 245 -17.73 11.79 0.94
CA ASP A 245 -19.09 12.28 0.67
C ASP A 245 -19.07 13.54 -0.20
N SER A 246 -18.12 14.41 0.03
CA SER A 246 -18.00 15.68 -0.70
C SER A 246 -16.96 15.69 -1.82
N GLY A 247 -15.97 14.78 -1.76
CA GLY A 247 -14.80 14.79 -2.64
C GLY A 247 -13.78 15.88 -2.33
N HIS A 248 -13.97 16.62 -1.24
CA HIS A 248 -13.02 17.66 -0.85
C HIS A 248 -11.71 17.06 -0.29
N MET A 249 -10.58 17.62 -0.69
CA MET A 249 -9.28 17.29 -0.13
C MET A 249 -9.13 17.90 1.26
N ILE A 250 -9.03 17.06 2.29
CA ILE A 250 -8.91 17.45 3.71
C ILE A 250 -7.45 17.77 4.05
N ALA A 251 -6.52 16.95 3.57
CA ALA A 251 -5.10 17.09 3.88
C ALA A 251 -4.23 16.60 2.71
N ALA A 252 -3.00 17.12 2.63
CA ALA A 252 -1.98 16.62 1.71
C ALA A 252 -0.59 16.76 2.35
N LEU A 253 0.04 15.65 2.70
CA LEU A 253 1.34 15.60 3.36
C LEU A 253 2.44 15.16 2.39
N PRO A 254 3.70 15.62 2.58
CA PRO A 254 4.83 15.09 1.82
C PRO A 254 4.93 13.58 1.95
N CYS A 255 5.18 12.90 0.83
CA CYS A 255 5.26 11.45 0.75
C CYS A 255 6.52 11.00 0.01
N VAL A 256 6.77 9.69 0.02
CA VAL A 256 7.79 9.03 -0.82
C VAL A 256 7.47 9.21 -2.31
N GLN A 257 8.53 9.23 -3.12
CA GLN A 257 8.40 9.28 -4.58
C GLN A 257 8.14 7.88 -5.16
N ASP A 258 7.58 7.86 -6.38
CA ASP A 258 7.38 6.64 -7.15
C ASP A 258 6.61 5.56 -6.36
N SER A 259 5.47 5.95 -5.78
CA SER A 259 4.59 5.06 -5.02
C SER A 259 3.64 4.30 -5.94
N ASP A 260 3.46 2.99 -5.67
CA ASP A 260 2.50 2.11 -6.34
C ASP A 260 1.49 1.48 -5.36
N ASP A 261 1.89 1.30 -4.10
CA ASP A 261 1.00 0.73 -3.09
C ASP A 261 0.88 1.60 -1.84
N LEU A 262 -0.36 1.65 -1.34
CA LEU A 262 -0.76 2.35 -0.12
C LEU A 262 -1.74 1.49 0.66
N TYR A 263 -1.52 1.37 1.98
CA TYR A 263 -2.37 0.57 2.87
C TYR A 263 -2.78 1.37 4.10
N PHE A 264 -4.02 1.17 4.53
CA PHE A 264 -4.54 1.70 5.79
C PHE A 264 -4.66 0.58 6.83
N ASP A 265 -3.94 0.75 7.93
CA ASP A 265 -4.07 -0.06 9.14
C ASP A 265 -5.09 0.58 10.07
N SER A 266 -6.33 0.12 10.01
CA SER A 266 -7.44 0.66 10.79
C SER A 266 -7.23 0.44 12.31
N ALA A 267 -6.54 -0.65 12.71
CA ALA A 267 -6.31 -0.97 14.11
C ALA A 267 -5.39 0.04 14.80
N ARG A 268 -4.40 0.57 14.05
CA ARG A 268 -3.44 1.59 14.54
C ARG A 268 -3.72 2.98 13.98
N ARG A 269 -4.68 3.10 13.06
CA ARG A 269 -4.98 4.34 12.32
C ARG A 269 -3.72 4.86 11.61
N ARG A 270 -3.01 3.97 10.89
CA ARG A 270 -1.77 4.28 10.19
C ARG A 270 -1.89 4.05 8.70
N ILE A 271 -1.19 4.88 7.93
CA ILE A 271 -1.10 4.74 6.49
C ILE A 271 0.35 4.41 6.13
N TYR A 272 0.56 3.37 5.33
CA TYR A 272 1.85 2.94 4.81
C TYR A 272 1.89 3.18 3.31
N VAL A 273 2.92 3.85 2.81
CA VAL A 273 3.11 4.10 1.38
C VAL A 273 4.50 3.64 0.99
N ALA A 274 4.58 2.62 0.14
CA ALA A 274 5.84 2.14 -0.42
C ALA A 274 6.26 3.01 -1.60
N GLY A 275 7.55 3.34 -1.69
CA GLY A 275 8.08 4.21 -2.74
C GLY A 275 9.38 3.75 -3.35
N GLY A 276 9.45 3.79 -4.69
CA GLY A 276 10.61 3.35 -5.47
C GLY A 276 11.89 4.14 -5.22
N GLU A 277 11.82 5.29 -4.54
CA GLU A 277 13.01 6.00 -4.05
C GLU A 277 13.77 5.27 -2.94
N GLY A 278 13.23 4.15 -2.42
CA GLY A 278 13.88 3.30 -1.42
C GLY A 278 13.43 3.56 0.01
N TYR A 279 12.23 4.06 0.20
CA TYR A 279 11.65 4.30 1.52
C TYR A 279 10.17 3.95 1.57
N ILE A 280 9.67 3.81 2.81
CA ILE A 280 8.25 3.69 3.15
C ILE A 280 7.89 4.92 3.97
N SER A 281 6.90 5.70 3.53
CA SER A 281 6.30 6.74 4.36
C SER A 281 5.26 6.12 5.29
N VAL A 282 5.32 6.50 6.56
CA VAL A 282 4.33 6.09 7.57
C VAL A 282 3.66 7.33 8.12
N PHE A 283 2.33 7.35 8.05
CA PHE A 283 1.53 8.45 8.58
C PHE A 283 0.65 7.94 9.72
N GLN A 284 0.36 8.82 10.66
CA GLN A 284 -0.61 8.61 11.73
C GLN A 284 -1.85 9.46 11.48
N GLN A 285 -2.98 8.82 11.37
CA GLN A 285 -4.28 9.47 11.47
C GLN A 285 -4.58 9.69 12.95
N LYS A 286 -4.72 10.93 13.39
CA LYS A 286 -5.10 11.28 14.77
C LYS A 286 -6.60 11.20 14.98
N ASP A 287 -7.31 11.72 14.03
CA ASP A 287 -8.76 11.65 13.84
C ASP A 287 -9.06 11.75 12.33
N ALA A 288 -10.33 11.84 11.95
CA ALA A 288 -10.75 11.89 10.55
C ALA A 288 -10.10 13.03 9.75
N ASP A 289 -9.75 14.15 10.39
CA ASP A 289 -9.30 15.36 9.71
C ASP A 289 -7.82 15.71 9.97
N HIS A 290 -7.18 15.06 10.95
CA HIS A 290 -5.82 15.40 11.36
C HIS A 290 -4.83 14.24 11.16
N TYR A 291 -3.78 14.52 10.42
CA TYR A 291 -2.74 13.58 10.02
C TYR A 291 -1.35 14.12 10.32
N GLN A 292 -0.43 13.24 10.63
CA GLN A 292 0.99 13.60 10.80
C GLN A 292 1.90 12.56 10.16
N ILE A 293 3.07 13.00 9.69
CA ILE A 293 4.16 12.10 9.28
C ILE A 293 4.71 11.46 10.56
N LEU A 294 4.68 10.13 10.62
CA LEU A 294 5.21 9.38 11.76
C LEU A 294 6.67 8.98 11.55
N ALA A 295 6.98 8.47 10.36
CA ALA A 295 8.32 8.04 10.01
C ALA A 295 8.52 7.97 8.48
N LYS A 296 9.80 7.98 8.07
CA LYS A 296 10.27 7.55 6.74
C LYS A 296 11.24 6.39 6.98
N VAL A 297 10.81 5.17 6.64
CA VAL A 297 11.51 3.93 6.96
C VAL A 297 12.28 3.46 5.72
N PRO A 298 13.58 3.13 5.83
CA PRO A 298 14.37 2.65 4.70
C PRO A 298 13.81 1.32 4.13
N SER A 299 13.71 1.24 2.81
CA SER A 299 13.47 0.01 2.06
C SER A 299 14.58 -0.23 1.03
N SER A 300 14.29 -0.32 -0.25
CA SER A 300 15.29 -0.48 -1.32
C SER A 300 14.88 0.32 -2.54
N LEU A 301 15.85 0.78 -3.32
CA LEU A 301 15.56 1.45 -4.60
C LEU A 301 14.73 0.54 -5.51
N GLY A 302 13.68 1.09 -6.11
CA GLY A 302 12.73 0.38 -6.96
C GLY A 302 11.68 -0.43 -6.22
N ALA A 303 11.72 -0.48 -4.87
CA ALA A 303 10.74 -1.16 -4.04
C ALA A 303 9.50 -0.29 -3.84
N ARG A 304 8.64 -0.23 -4.87
CA ARG A 304 7.45 0.63 -4.94
C ARG A 304 6.17 -0.10 -4.59
N THR A 305 6.16 -1.43 -4.71
CA THR A 305 5.01 -2.29 -4.46
C THR A 305 5.14 -3.02 -3.13
N ALA A 306 4.03 -3.21 -2.47
CA ALA A 306 3.95 -3.79 -1.14
C ALA A 306 2.67 -4.60 -0.97
N GLY A 307 2.57 -5.30 0.17
CA GLY A 307 1.36 -5.95 0.62
C GLY A 307 1.25 -5.84 2.14
N TYR A 308 0.07 -5.55 2.66
CA TYR A 308 -0.18 -5.46 4.09
C TYR A 308 -1.18 -6.52 4.53
N SER A 309 -0.77 -7.40 5.45
CA SER A 309 -1.63 -8.49 5.91
C SER A 309 -2.52 -8.13 7.12
N GLY A 310 -2.19 -7.07 7.84
CA GLY A 310 -2.92 -6.65 9.03
C GLY A 310 -2.98 -7.69 10.14
N LYS A 311 -3.79 -7.43 11.16
CA LYS A 311 -4.12 -8.41 12.21
C LYS A 311 -5.20 -9.37 11.69
N MET A 312 -4.86 -10.28 10.81
CA MET A 312 -5.77 -11.29 10.27
C MET A 312 -5.92 -12.47 11.24
N GLY A 313 -6.96 -12.46 12.08
CA GLY A 313 -7.35 -13.58 12.96
C GLY A 313 -6.29 -14.00 14.00
N LYS A 314 -6.41 -15.23 14.52
CA LYS A 314 -5.50 -15.77 15.57
C LYS A 314 -4.06 -16.01 15.10
N LYS A 315 -3.80 -15.98 13.78
CA LYS A 315 -2.49 -16.17 13.17
C LYS A 315 -2.02 -14.93 12.40
N GLY A 316 -2.66 -13.78 12.61
CA GLY A 316 -2.38 -12.57 11.87
C GLY A 316 -0.90 -12.23 11.82
N PHE A 317 -0.38 -12.18 10.64
CA PHE A 317 1.02 -11.86 10.40
C PHE A 317 1.27 -10.35 10.41
N ASP A 318 0.42 -9.55 10.93
CA ASP A 318 0.55 -8.10 11.20
C ASP A 318 1.86 -7.48 10.67
N ARG A 319 2.02 -7.52 9.35
CA ARG A 319 3.27 -7.22 8.66
C ARG A 319 3.02 -6.48 7.35
N LEU A 320 3.98 -5.64 7.01
CA LEU A 320 4.10 -5.06 5.68
C LEU A 320 5.19 -5.84 4.92
N TYR A 321 4.85 -6.33 3.75
CA TYR A 321 5.73 -7.00 2.81
C TYR A 321 6.06 -6.03 1.68
N VAL A 322 7.34 -5.93 1.30
CA VAL A 322 7.79 -4.98 0.27
C VAL A 322 8.58 -5.72 -0.79
N ALA A 323 8.16 -5.63 -2.04
CA ALA A 323 8.87 -6.24 -3.16
C ALA A 323 10.13 -5.44 -3.50
N VAL A 324 11.26 -6.13 -3.50
CA VAL A 324 12.55 -5.57 -3.91
C VAL A 324 12.97 -6.24 -5.20
N PRO A 325 13.01 -5.51 -6.33
CA PRO A 325 13.43 -6.09 -7.61
C PRO A 325 14.92 -6.41 -7.62
N ALA A 326 15.31 -7.42 -8.42
CA ALA A 326 16.70 -7.76 -8.62
C ALA A 326 17.50 -6.59 -9.21
N ARG A 327 18.74 -6.44 -8.75
CA ARG A 327 19.73 -5.46 -9.24
C ARG A 327 21.10 -6.14 -9.37
N ALA A 328 22.06 -5.49 -9.99
CA ALA A 328 23.36 -6.06 -10.35
C ALA A 328 24.05 -6.87 -9.22
N ASN A 329 23.88 -6.44 -7.96
CA ASN A 329 24.54 -7.07 -6.80
C ASN A 329 23.55 -7.63 -5.77
N HIS A 330 22.27 -7.74 -6.11
CA HIS A 330 21.22 -8.14 -5.18
C HIS A 330 20.10 -8.88 -5.93
N GLY A 331 19.79 -10.10 -5.51
CA GLY A 331 18.66 -10.85 -6.04
C GLY A 331 17.31 -10.22 -5.64
N ALA A 332 16.26 -10.59 -6.36
CA ALA A 332 14.92 -10.18 -5.96
C ALA A 332 14.53 -10.81 -4.61
N GLU A 333 13.79 -10.07 -3.79
CA GLU A 333 13.31 -10.54 -2.48
C GLU A 333 12.01 -9.85 -2.09
N VAL A 334 11.29 -10.43 -1.14
CA VAL A 334 10.22 -9.78 -0.40
C VAL A 334 10.73 -9.46 1.00
N ARG A 335 10.88 -8.20 1.35
CA ARG A 335 11.24 -7.74 2.70
C ARG A 335 10.04 -7.76 3.62
N ILE A 336 10.28 -8.22 4.86
CA ILE A 336 9.26 -8.36 5.90
C ILE A 336 9.48 -7.29 6.96
N TYR A 337 8.51 -6.40 7.09
CA TYR A 337 8.50 -5.39 8.16
C TYR A 337 7.43 -5.76 9.19
N THR A 338 7.87 -5.97 10.44
CA THR A 338 6.94 -6.12 11.56
C THR A 338 6.44 -4.74 11.98
N VAL A 339 5.11 -4.62 12.09
CA VAL A 339 4.47 -3.40 12.55
C VAL A 339 4.57 -3.32 14.07
N GLN A 340 5.00 -2.16 14.59
CA GLN A 340 5.10 -1.88 16.03
C GLN A 340 3.94 -0.99 16.46
N ASP A 341 3.46 -1.15 17.70
CA ASP A 341 2.37 -0.33 18.27
C ASP A 341 2.79 1.11 18.57
#